data_1f3b56eeb3ecf0bb6586a4b790958e7d
#
_entry.id   1f3b56eeb3ecf0bb6586a4b790958e7d
#
_cell.length_a   1.000
_cell.length_b   1.000
_cell.length_c   1.000
_cell.angle_alpha   90.00
_cell.angle_beta   90.00
_cell.angle_gamma   90.00
#
_symmetry.space_group_name_H-M   'P 1'
#
loop_
_entity.id
_entity.type
_entity.pdbx_description
1 polymer ?
#
loop_
_entity_poly.entity_id
_entity_poly.type
_entity_poly.pdbx_seq_one_letter_code
_entity_poly.pdbx_strand_id
1 'polypeptide(L)'
;MTDLPLTEQQRNYLLCFKDEHHGRTIIELSRHFNCSRPNAKKMLDRMVKAGILYKQKNDYYVTEIGMSIKEKLERESQLLSVTIQGIFGIEEDRAANFSSQLIGRGGDCIACFLSQKSKLFEHLPDPGEKVGGNFLLEILDKKTYPVHLRIFQQHVDEADSAIRPSMANRVFENKAELVIDDSPHVVFTTRPLKKEHKGYMKHGSVKELVYQRDGKSHAIPFKDRRAEIPLDVFGQWTYLGGGVLVSYTWFRSHAAINFSGHRAEANYLLVLNLAQC
;
A
#
# COMPACT_ATOMS: atom_id res chain seq x y z
N MET A 1 27.27 12.11 -9.55
CA MET A 1 26.77 13.22 -8.68
C MET A 1 27.12 12.83 -7.27
N THR A 2 27.98 13.59 -6.60
CA THR A 2 28.41 13.36 -5.22
C THR A 2 27.25 13.70 -4.29
N ASP A 3 26.65 12.68 -3.66
CA ASP A 3 25.70 12.90 -2.57
C ASP A 3 26.45 13.54 -1.41
N LEU A 4 26.35 14.87 -1.29
CA LEU A 4 26.85 15.61 -0.13
C LEU A 4 25.86 15.33 1.03
N PRO A 5 26.28 14.62 2.10
CA PRO A 5 25.39 14.33 3.21
C PRO A 5 25.10 15.62 3.98
N LEU A 6 23.90 16.16 3.80
CA LEU A 6 23.42 17.30 4.57
C LEU A 6 22.98 16.87 5.96
N THR A 7 23.34 17.68 6.96
CA THR A 7 22.75 17.55 8.30
C THR A 7 21.27 17.97 8.29
N GLU A 8 20.48 17.48 9.25
CA GLU A 8 19.08 17.90 9.44
C GLU A 8 18.90 19.42 9.39
N GLN A 9 19.72 20.14 10.12
CA GLN A 9 19.65 21.60 10.13
C GLN A 9 19.94 22.23 8.76
N GLN A 10 20.91 21.71 8.01
CA GLN A 10 21.21 22.20 6.67
C GLN A 10 20.06 21.97 5.69
N ARG A 11 19.39 20.81 5.75
CA ARG A 11 18.18 20.52 4.96
C ARG A 11 17.07 21.52 5.27
N ASN A 12 16.77 21.70 6.55
CA ASN A 12 15.75 22.65 6.99
C ASN A 12 16.05 24.08 6.54
N TYR A 13 17.31 24.51 6.64
CA TYR A 13 17.72 25.84 6.15
C TYR A 13 17.55 25.93 4.64
N LEU A 14 17.93 24.92 3.86
CA LEU A 14 17.84 24.92 2.41
C LEU A 14 16.38 25.00 1.94
N LEU A 15 15.47 24.26 2.58
CA LEU A 15 14.04 24.29 2.28
C LEU A 15 13.35 25.64 2.56
N CYS A 16 13.96 26.51 3.36
CA CYS A 16 13.44 27.85 3.62
C CYS A 16 13.68 28.85 2.47
N PHE A 17 14.56 28.55 1.53
CA PHE A 17 14.76 29.39 0.36
C PHE A 17 13.67 29.10 -0.67
N LYS A 18 13.09 30.14 -1.27
CA LYS A 18 12.04 29.98 -2.30
C LYS A 18 12.67 29.52 -3.62
N ASP A 19 13.59 30.31 -4.12
CA ASP A 19 14.27 30.09 -5.39
C ASP A 19 15.68 30.70 -5.37
N GLU A 20 16.40 30.64 -6.48
CA GLU A 20 17.76 31.17 -6.61
C GLU A 20 17.85 32.70 -6.60
N HIS A 21 16.74 33.41 -6.85
CA HIS A 21 16.68 34.86 -6.96
C HIS A 21 16.29 35.54 -5.64
N HIS A 22 15.71 34.79 -4.68
CA HIS A 22 15.27 35.31 -3.40
C HIS A 22 16.27 34.98 -2.30
N GLY A 23 17.15 35.96 -2.04
CA GLY A 23 18.09 35.92 -0.93
C GLY A 23 17.42 35.97 0.44
N ARG A 24 18.09 35.39 1.43
CA ARG A 24 17.67 35.42 2.84
C ARG A 24 18.75 36.03 3.70
N THR A 25 18.33 36.85 4.64
CA THR A 25 19.24 37.48 5.65
C THR A 25 19.42 36.54 6.85
N ILE A 26 20.54 36.78 7.59
CA ILE A 26 20.77 36.09 8.88
C ILE A 26 19.64 36.40 9.88
N ILE A 27 19.07 37.61 9.83
CA ILE A 27 18.02 38.04 10.75
C ILE A 27 16.73 37.25 10.50
N GLU A 28 16.32 37.11 9.23
CA GLU A 28 15.14 36.33 8.86
C GLU A 28 15.27 34.88 9.27
N LEU A 29 16.40 34.23 8.94
CA LEU A 29 16.62 32.82 9.27
C LEU A 29 16.75 32.59 10.78
N SER A 30 17.40 33.52 11.52
CA SER A 30 17.49 33.42 12.98
C SER A 30 16.11 33.50 13.66
N ARG A 31 15.20 34.34 13.13
CA ARG A 31 13.81 34.42 13.61
C ARG A 31 13.02 33.19 13.25
N HIS A 32 13.14 32.72 12.00
CA HIS A 32 12.41 31.54 11.50
C HIS A 32 12.77 30.29 12.31
N PHE A 33 14.03 30.05 12.60
CA PHE A 33 14.52 28.92 13.38
C PHE A 33 14.60 29.14 14.89
N ASN A 34 14.12 30.27 15.37
CA ASN A 34 14.19 30.64 16.79
C ASN A 34 15.60 30.41 17.40
N CYS A 35 16.64 30.85 16.69
CA CYS A 35 18.02 30.67 17.09
C CYS A 35 18.76 32.04 17.15
N SER A 36 19.92 32.05 17.79
CA SER A 36 20.75 33.27 17.83
C SER A 36 21.36 33.59 16.46
N ARG A 37 21.52 34.89 16.15
CA ARG A 37 22.16 35.34 14.89
C ARG A 37 23.56 34.73 14.67
N PRO A 38 24.43 34.58 15.68
CA PRO A 38 25.69 33.86 15.50
C PRO A 38 25.54 32.41 15.08
N ASN A 39 24.55 31.71 15.63
CA ASN A 39 24.26 30.32 15.25
C ASN A 39 23.74 30.23 13.81
N ALA A 40 22.79 31.07 13.41
CA ALA A 40 22.33 31.16 12.04
C ALA A 40 23.48 31.45 11.07
N LYS A 41 24.34 32.44 11.40
CA LYS A 41 25.53 32.77 10.62
C LYS A 41 26.46 31.56 10.46
N LYS A 42 26.79 30.88 11.56
CA LYS A 42 27.67 29.70 11.54
C LYS A 42 27.13 28.59 10.63
N MET A 43 25.79 28.39 10.60
CA MET A 43 25.16 27.44 9.72
C MET A 43 25.28 27.87 8.26
N LEU A 44 24.91 29.10 7.94
CA LEU A 44 25.01 29.64 6.59
C LEU A 44 26.45 29.62 6.05
N ASP A 45 27.44 29.99 6.89
CA ASP A 45 28.85 29.94 6.49
C ASP A 45 29.34 28.53 6.19
N ARG A 46 28.81 27.50 6.89
CA ARG A 46 29.04 26.06 6.56
C ARG A 46 28.44 25.68 5.22
N MET A 47 27.21 26.13 4.94
CA MET A 47 26.54 25.87 3.69
C MET A 47 27.20 26.55 2.49
N VAL A 48 27.76 27.73 2.70
CA VAL A 48 28.61 28.46 1.72
C VAL A 48 29.90 27.67 1.44
N LYS A 49 30.55 27.17 2.50
CA LYS A 49 31.76 26.32 2.34
C LYS A 49 31.49 25.04 1.60
N ALA A 50 30.28 24.47 1.76
CA ALA A 50 29.84 23.28 1.07
C ALA A 50 29.38 23.54 -0.40
N GLY A 51 29.41 24.81 -0.85
CA GLY A 51 28.99 25.19 -2.20
C GLY A 51 27.49 25.16 -2.44
N ILE A 52 26.66 25.04 -1.38
CA ILE A 52 25.21 24.97 -1.44
C ILE A 52 24.58 26.36 -1.52
N LEU A 53 25.17 27.30 -0.82
CA LEU A 53 24.80 28.69 -0.82
C LEU A 53 25.97 29.57 -1.28
N TYR A 54 25.66 30.79 -1.75
CA TYR A 54 26.64 31.86 -1.91
C TYR A 54 26.15 33.12 -1.20
N LYS A 55 27.08 33.95 -0.84
CA LYS A 55 26.78 35.23 -0.15
C LYS A 55 26.97 36.38 -1.11
N GLN A 56 25.97 37.25 -1.21
CA GLN A 56 26.06 38.51 -1.93
C GLN A 56 25.61 39.65 -1.01
N LYS A 57 26.51 40.58 -0.69
CA LYS A 57 26.30 41.65 0.32
C LYS A 57 25.90 41.05 1.70
N ASN A 58 24.68 41.29 2.12
CA ASN A 58 24.15 40.79 3.40
C ASN A 58 23.21 39.58 3.26
N ASP A 59 22.93 39.16 2.04
CA ASP A 59 22.01 38.11 1.73
C ASP A 59 22.72 36.82 1.30
N TYR A 60 22.10 35.71 1.56
CA TYR A 60 22.51 34.37 1.12
C TYR A 60 21.54 33.86 0.06
N TYR A 61 22.10 33.29 -0.97
CA TYR A 61 21.37 32.75 -2.13
C TYR A 61 21.73 31.29 -2.35
N VAL A 62 20.83 30.55 -2.91
CA VAL A 62 21.07 29.12 -3.26
C VAL A 62 21.89 29.04 -4.55
N THR A 63 22.90 28.19 -4.58
CA THR A 63 23.65 27.88 -5.80
C THR A 63 22.85 26.89 -6.68
N GLU A 64 23.29 26.70 -7.93
CA GLU A 64 22.71 25.69 -8.80
C GLU A 64 22.76 24.27 -8.17
N ILE A 65 23.86 23.93 -7.52
CA ILE A 65 24.00 22.67 -6.77
C ILE A 65 22.98 22.61 -5.63
N GLY A 66 22.86 23.71 -4.88
CA GLY A 66 21.88 23.83 -3.81
C GLY A 66 20.44 23.69 -4.30
N MET A 67 20.11 24.28 -5.47
CA MET A 67 18.78 24.14 -6.08
C MET A 67 18.48 22.70 -6.47
N SER A 68 19.41 21.99 -7.10
CA SER A 68 19.24 20.59 -7.45
C SER A 68 18.98 19.71 -6.21
N ILE A 69 19.70 19.97 -5.09
CA ILE A 69 19.47 19.26 -3.83
C ILE A 69 18.08 19.62 -3.24
N LYS A 70 17.72 20.91 -3.26
CA LYS A 70 16.42 21.39 -2.77
C LYS A 70 15.25 20.74 -3.51
N GLU A 71 15.30 20.73 -4.85
CA GLU A 71 14.29 20.11 -5.69
C GLU A 71 14.16 18.59 -5.44
N LYS A 72 15.28 17.92 -5.17
CA LYS A 72 15.26 16.50 -4.76
C LYS A 72 14.50 16.34 -3.43
N LEU A 73 14.82 17.16 -2.41
CA LEU A 73 14.16 17.12 -1.10
C LEU A 73 12.66 17.44 -1.20
N GLU A 74 12.28 18.41 -2.03
CA GLU A 74 10.87 18.79 -2.25
C GLU A 74 10.09 17.66 -2.93
N ARG A 75 10.66 17.04 -3.95
CA ARG A 75 10.06 15.86 -4.60
C ARG A 75 9.89 14.70 -3.63
N GLU A 76 10.92 14.39 -2.83
CA GLU A 76 10.83 13.34 -1.80
C GLU A 76 9.75 13.67 -0.76
N SER A 77 9.64 14.94 -0.36
CA SER A 77 8.59 15.38 0.57
C SER A 77 7.19 15.23 -0.03
N GLN A 78 7.02 15.58 -1.29
CA GLN A 78 5.73 15.44 -1.98
C GLN A 78 5.33 13.97 -2.14
N LEU A 79 6.25 13.11 -2.58
CA LEU A 79 6.00 11.67 -2.70
C LEU A 79 5.64 11.07 -1.34
N LEU A 80 6.34 11.47 -0.28
CA LEU A 80 6.05 11.04 1.09
C LEU A 80 4.67 11.52 1.55
N SER A 81 4.28 12.75 1.20
CA SER A 81 2.95 13.30 1.52
C SER A 81 1.84 12.47 0.89
N VAL A 82 1.92 12.18 -0.40
CA VAL A 82 0.95 11.33 -1.12
C VAL A 82 0.88 9.93 -0.49
N THR A 83 2.04 9.35 -0.15
CA THR A 83 2.09 8.03 0.48
C THR A 83 1.43 8.03 1.86
N ILE A 84 1.68 9.06 2.67
CA ILE A 84 1.07 9.21 4.01
C ILE A 84 -0.44 9.40 3.89
N GLN A 85 -0.92 10.20 2.94
CA GLN A 85 -2.35 10.32 2.63
C GLN A 85 -2.97 8.97 2.30
N GLY A 86 -2.36 8.23 1.35
CA GLY A 86 -2.87 6.95 0.90
C GLY A 86 -2.90 5.87 2.00
N ILE A 87 -1.91 5.86 2.90
CA ILE A 87 -1.82 4.87 3.98
C ILE A 87 -2.75 5.21 5.15
N PHE A 88 -2.77 6.48 5.57
CA PHE A 88 -3.41 6.90 6.82
C PHE A 88 -4.72 7.65 6.62
N GLY A 89 -5.09 8.01 5.39
CA GLY A 89 -6.31 8.74 5.07
C GLY A 89 -6.37 10.14 5.71
N ILE A 90 -5.20 10.77 5.95
CA ILE A 90 -5.15 12.11 6.54
C ILE A 90 -5.21 13.21 5.46
N GLU A 91 -5.69 14.37 5.85
CA GLU A 91 -5.83 15.53 4.96
C GLU A 91 -4.47 15.97 4.37
N GLU A 92 -4.51 16.49 3.14
CA GLU A 92 -3.34 16.88 2.35
C GLU A 92 -2.39 17.80 3.12
N ASP A 93 -2.91 18.88 3.71
CA ASP A 93 -2.11 19.86 4.46
C ASP A 93 -1.36 19.23 5.65
N ARG A 94 -2.01 18.28 6.32
CA ARG A 94 -1.42 17.54 7.44
C ARG A 94 -0.35 16.58 6.95
N ALA A 95 -0.60 15.88 5.86
CA ALA A 95 0.34 14.96 5.26
C ALA A 95 1.58 15.72 4.76
N ALA A 96 1.41 16.86 4.09
CA ALA A 96 2.47 17.72 3.60
C ALA A 96 3.36 18.26 4.76
N ASN A 97 2.74 18.71 5.84
CA ASN A 97 3.48 19.19 7.01
C ASN A 97 4.26 18.05 7.68
N PHE A 98 3.67 16.88 7.85
CA PHE A 98 4.31 15.73 8.45
C PHE A 98 5.47 15.21 7.60
N SER A 99 5.29 15.12 6.27
CA SER A 99 6.35 14.70 5.35
C SER A 99 7.54 15.66 5.35
N SER A 100 7.30 16.97 5.33
CA SER A 100 8.36 17.97 5.40
C SER A 100 9.18 17.87 6.69
N GLN A 101 8.53 17.59 7.83
CA GLN A 101 9.22 17.37 9.10
C GLN A 101 10.07 16.08 9.08
N LEU A 102 9.56 14.99 8.48
CA LEU A 102 10.30 13.73 8.37
C LEU A 102 11.53 13.87 7.48
N ILE A 103 11.40 14.51 6.32
CA ILE A 103 12.51 14.77 5.39
C ILE A 103 13.56 15.66 6.07
N GLY A 104 13.12 16.71 6.77
CA GLY A 104 14.01 17.60 7.53
C GLY A 104 14.83 16.85 8.57
N ARG A 105 14.27 15.87 9.26
CA ARG A 105 14.93 15.09 10.34
C ARG A 105 15.88 13.98 9.86
N GLY A 106 16.13 13.86 8.58
CA GLY A 106 17.08 12.86 8.05
C GLY A 106 16.50 11.49 7.86
N GLY A 107 15.22 11.44 7.51
CA GLY A 107 14.51 10.22 7.19
C GLY A 107 14.92 9.56 5.87
N ASP A 108 16.21 9.60 5.46
CA ASP A 108 16.67 9.04 4.20
C ASP A 108 16.21 7.57 4.03
N CYS A 109 16.25 6.78 5.11
CA CYS A 109 15.73 5.40 5.07
C CYS A 109 14.21 5.35 4.97
N ILE A 110 13.50 6.24 5.69
CA ILE A 110 12.03 6.31 5.65
C ILE A 110 11.59 6.90 4.32
N ALA A 111 12.24 7.96 3.85
CA ALA A 111 11.97 8.58 2.56
C ALA A 111 12.23 7.60 1.40
N CYS A 112 13.32 6.83 1.43
CA CYS A 112 13.62 5.82 0.44
C CYS A 112 12.58 4.68 0.45
N PHE A 113 12.22 4.19 1.62
CA PHE A 113 11.18 3.16 1.77
C PHE A 113 9.82 3.67 1.27
N LEU A 114 9.44 4.89 1.64
CA LEU A 114 8.16 5.47 1.27
C LEU A 114 8.14 5.94 -0.19
N SER A 115 9.26 6.37 -0.78
CA SER A 115 9.34 6.68 -2.20
C SER A 115 9.20 5.45 -3.09
N GLN A 116 9.64 4.28 -2.63
CA GLN A 116 9.37 3.00 -3.30
C GLN A 116 7.87 2.66 -3.26
N LYS A 117 7.17 3.06 -2.21
CA LYS A 117 5.72 2.86 -2.05
C LYS A 117 4.88 3.96 -2.71
N SER A 118 5.43 5.14 -2.97
CA SER A 118 4.69 6.28 -3.53
C SER A 118 4.11 6.01 -4.91
N LYS A 119 4.83 5.31 -5.78
CA LYS A 119 4.32 4.89 -7.09
C LYS A 119 3.03 4.08 -6.98
N LEU A 120 2.92 3.28 -5.93
CA LEU A 120 1.74 2.49 -5.62
C LEU A 120 0.53 3.36 -5.27
N PHE A 121 0.75 4.51 -4.63
CA PHE A 121 -0.30 5.40 -4.12
C PHE A 121 -0.64 6.56 -5.06
N GLU A 122 0.24 6.92 -6.01
CA GLU A 122 0.03 8.00 -6.97
C GLU A 122 -1.15 7.75 -7.94
N HIS A 123 -1.49 6.49 -8.18
CA HIS A 123 -2.48 6.08 -9.17
C HIS A 123 -3.70 5.41 -8.54
N LEU A 124 -3.88 5.57 -7.22
CA LEU A 124 -5.06 4.99 -6.57
C LEU A 124 -6.34 5.73 -6.99
N PRO A 125 -7.42 4.97 -7.20
CA PRO A 125 -8.73 5.55 -7.50
C PRO A 125 -9.32 6.28 -6.28
N ASP A 126 -10.43 6.98 -6.48
CA ASP A 126 -11.17 7.57 -5.37
C ASP A 126 -11.83 6.49 -4.49
N PRO A 127 -11.97 6.73 -3.17
CA PRO A 127 -12.67 5.80 -2.29
C PRO A 127 -14.09 5.50 -2.78
N GLY A 128 -14.41 4.21 -2.91
CA GLY A 128 -15.66 3.71 -3.49
C GLY A 128 -15.59 3.42 -4.99
N GLU A 129 -14.56 3.84 -5.69
CA GLU A 129 -14.37 3.55 -7.11
C GLU A 129 -14.03 2.07 -7.33
N LYS A 130 -14.49 1.56 -8.47
CA LYS A 130 -14.30 0.17 -8.89
C LYS A 130 -13.29 0.10 -10.04
N VAL A 131 -12.29 -0.75 -9.87
CA VAL A 131 -11.22 -1.00 -10.84
C VAL A 131 -11.20 -2.46 -11.26
N GLY A 132 -10.74 -2.73 -12.47
CA GLY A 132 -10.55 -4.11 -12.97
C GLY A 132 -9.27 -4.76 -12.41
N GLY A 133 -9.13 -6.07 -12.61
CA GLY A 133 -7.91 -6.79 -12.26
C GLY A 133 -6.64 -6.24 -12.94
N ASN A 134 -6.76 -5.68 -14.15
CA ASN A 134 -5.64 -5.04 -14.86
C ASN A 134 -5.01 -3.88 -14.08
N PHE A 135 -5.80 -3.14 -13.32
CA PHE A 135 -5.28 -2.09 -12.46
C PHE A 135 -4.23 -2.62 -11.46
N LEU A 136 -4.46 -3.81 -10.89
CA LEU A 136 -3.48 -4.43 -10.00
C LEU A 136 -2.16 -4.76 -10.72
N LEU A 137 -2.22 -5.10 -12.02
CA LEU A 137 -1.04 -5.41 -12.82
C LEU A 137 -0.23 -4.15 -13.17
N GLU A 138 -0.86 -2.98 -13.15
CA GLU A 138 -0.21 -1.69 -13.39
C GLU A 138 0.53 -1.17 -12.15
N ILE A 139 -0.05 -1.42 -10.95
CA ILE A 139 0.48 -0.87 -9.70
C ILE A 139 1.35 -1.83 -8.90
N LEU A 140 1.25 -3.15 -9.14
CA LEU A 140 1.97 -4.18 -8.38
C LEU A 140 3.15 -4.76 -9.19
N ASP A 141 4.29 -4.93 -8.54
CA ASP A 141 5.43 -5.64 -9.12
C ASP A 141 5.15 -7.14 -9.26
N LYS A 142 5.93 -7.82 -10.13
CA LYS A 142 5.87 -9.28 -10.27
C LYS A 142 6.41 -9.97 -9.02
N LYS A 143 5.54 -10.33 -8.11
CA LYS A 143 5.82 -11.09 -6.88
C LYS A 143 4.51 -11.63 -6.26
N THR A 144 4.62 -12.26 -5.11
CA THR A 144 3.47 -12.75 -4.33
C THR A 144 3.11 -11.78 -3.22
N TYR A 145 1.82 -11.47 -3.10
CA TYR A 145 1.26 -10.55 -2.11
C TYR A 145 0.29 -11.28 -1.17
N PRO A 146 0.34 -11.00 0.14
CA PRO A 146 -0.64 -11.56 1.06
C PRO A 146 -2.00 -10.87 0.88
N VAL A 147 -3.06 -11.67 0.83
CA VAL A 147 -4.44 -11.21 0.74
C VAL A 147 -5.26 -11.85 1.86
N HIS A 148 -6.08 -11.08 2.54
CA HIS A 148 -6.99 -11.64 3.52
C HIS A 148 -8.25 -12.19 2.83
N LEU A 149 -8.64 -13.41 3.23
CA LEU A 149 -9.83 -14.08 2.74
C LEU A 149 -10.89 -14.16 3.85
N ARG A 150 -12.13 -13.77 3.52
CA ARG A 150 -13.32 -13.98 4.34
C ARG A 150 -14.44 -14.54 3.48
N ILE A 151 -15.21 -15.44 4.05
CA ILE A 151 -16.28 -16.14 3.33
C ILE A 151 -17.57 -15.92 4.08
N PHE A 152 -18.59 -15.43 3.37
CA PHE A 152 -19.90 -15.11 3.90
C PHE A 152 -20.97 -16.00 3.28
N GLN A 153 -22.04 -16.28 4.03
CA GLN A 153 -23.19 -17.00 3.50
C GLN A 153 -23.83 -16.16 2.39
N GLN A 154 -24.31 -16.82 1.37
CA GLN A 154 -25.19 -16.17 0.40
C GLN A 154 -26.53 -15.93 1.09
N HIS A 155 -27.04 -14.70 1.06
CA HIS A 155 -28.36 -14.38 1.59
C HIS A 155 -29.41 -15.11 0.74
N VAL A 156 -30.23 -15.92 1.40
CA VAL A 156 -31.35 -16.61 0.78
C VAL A 156 -32.65 -15.84 0.97
N ASP A 157 -32.72 -14.98 2.00
CA ASP A 157 -33.92 -14.19 2.34
C ASP A 157 -33.64 -12.70 2.30
N GLU A 158 -34.42 -11.96 1.51
CA GLU A 158 -34.39 -10.48 1.45
C GLU A 158 -34.70 -9.79 2.78
N ALA A 159 -35.34 -10.51 3.72
CA ALA A 159 -35.71 -9.98 5.04
C ALA A 159 -34.56 -9.98 6.06
N ASP A 160 -33.48 -10.74 5.85
CA ASP A 160 -32.33 -10.80 6.77
C ASP A 160 -31.09 -10.15 6.15
N SER A 161 -30.91 -8.85 6.41
CA SER A 161 -29.77 -8.05 5.91
C SER A 161 -28.46 -8.34 6.65
N ALA A 162 -28.43 -9.25 7.61
CA ALA A 162 -27.24 -9.55 8.40
C ALA A 162 -26.22 -10.36 7.60
N ILE A 163 -25.02 -9.81 7.40
CA ILE A 163 -23.87 -10.51 6.80
C ILE A 163 -23.40 -11.57 7.79
N ARG A 164 -23.61 -12.86 7.46
CA ARG A 164 -23.23 -13.97 8.34
C ARG A 164 -21.97 -14.67 7.81
N PRO A 165 -20.97 -14.96 8.66
CA PRO A 165 -19.82 -15.76 8.27
C PRO A 165 -20.24 -17.16 7.81
N SER A 166 -19.68 -17.63 6.71
CA SER A 166 -19.89 -18.99 6.25
C SER A 166 -19.08 -19.99 7.07
N MET A 167 -19.63 -21.21 7.23
CA MET A 167 -18.91 -22.36 7.77
C MET A 167 -17.64 -22.68 6.98
N ALA A 168 -17.55 -22.27 5.71
CA ALA A 168 -16.39 -22.44 4.86
C ALA A 168 -15.12 -21.75 5.45
N ASN A 169 -15.24 -20.70 6.27
CA ASN A 169 -14.10 -20.11 6.97
C ASN A 169 -13.33 -21.08 7.90
N ARG A 170 -13.94 -22.20 8.28
CA ARG A 170 -13.27 -23.26 9.06
C ARG A 170 -12.40 -24.15 8.18
N VAL A 171 -12.69 -24.17 6.90
CA VAL A 171 -12.03 -25.04 5.91
C VAL A 171 -10.91 -24.33 5.20
N PHE A 172 -11.11 -23.08 4.85
CA PHE A 172 -10.11 -22.27 4.17
C PHE A 172 -9.19 -21.55 5.18
N GLU A 173 -7.97 -21.31 4.78
CA GLU A 173 -7.12 -20.37 5.50
C GLU A 173 -7.67 -18.96 5.32
N ASN A 174 -7.50 -18.12 6.33
CA ASN A 174 -7.93 -16.73 6.28
C ASN A 174 -6.94 -15.81 5.52
N LYS A 175 -5.89 -16.41 4.97
CA LYS A 175 -4.90 -15.78 4.10
C LYS A 175 -4.92 -16.49 2.76
N ALA A 176 -4.92 -15.72 1.70
CA ALA A 176 -4.70 -16.14 0.33
C ALA A 176 -3.43 -15.46 -0.19
N GLU A 177 -2.95 -15.90 -1.33
CA GLU A 177 -1.78 -15.33 -2.00
C GLU A 177 -2.21 -14.80 -3.36
N LEU A 178 -1.98 -13.51 -3.62
CA LEU A 178 -2.11 -12.94 -4.96
C LEU A 178 -0.73 -13.02 -5.63
N VAL A 179 -0.63 -13.81 -6.67
CA VAL A 179 0.59 -14.00 -7.46
C VAL A 179 0.49 -13.14 -8.71
N ILE A 180 1.40 -12.19 -8.86
CA ILE A 180 1.54 -11.34 -10.05
C ILE A 180 2.73 -11.85 -10.83
N ASP A 181 2.44 -12.55 -11.92
CA ASP A 181 3.41 -13.09 -12.87
C ASP A 181 2.83 -12.99 -14.30
N ASP A 182 3.32 -13.83 -15.21
CA ASP A 182 2.81 -13.87 -16.60
C ASP A 182 1.40 -14.46 -16.71
N SER A 183 0.90 -15.15 -15.67
CA SER A 183 -0.44 -15.72 -15.54
C SER A 183 -1.02 -15.37 -14.16
N PRO A 184 -1.41 -14.11 -13.91
CA PRO A 184 -1.77 -13.65 -12.59
C PRO A 184 -2.96 -14.42 -12.01
N HIS A 185 -2.80 -14.84 -10.74
CA HIS A 185 -3.79 -15.68 -10.08
C HIS A 185 -3.80 -15.48 -8.55
N VAL A 186 -4.89 -15.94 -7.93
CA VAL A 186 -5.04 -15.98 -6.47
C VAL A 186 -5.01 -17.42 -6.00
N VAL A 187 -4.19 -17.72 -5.00
CA VAL A 187 -4.07 -19.05 -4.42
C VAL A 187 -4.86 -19.14 -3.13
N PHE A 188 -5.86 -20.01 -3.12
CA PHE A 188 -6.58 -20.39 -1.90
C PHE A 188 -5.99 -21.66 -1.32
N THR A 189 -5.78 -21.66 0.00
CA THR A 189 -5.30 -22.83 0.73
C THR A 189 -6.37 -23.34 1.70
N THR A 190 -6.53 -24.66 1.77
CA THR A 190 -7.47 -25.30 2.70
C THR A 190 -6.74 -25.93 3.88
N ARG A 191 -7.40 -25.91 5.04
CA ARG A 191 -6.96 -26.61 6.26
C ARG A 191 -7.37 -28.08 6.17
N PRO A 192 -6.64 -29.00 6.81
CA PRO A 192 -7.08 -30.37 6.97
C PRO A 192 -8.41 -30.41 7.75
N LEU A 193 -9.45 -30.96 7.13
CA LEU A 193 -10.71 -31.18 7.82
C LEU A 193 -10.60 -32.48 8.62
N LYS A 194 -10.74 -32.35 9.93
CA LYS A 194 -10.82 -33.49 10.87
C LYS A 194 -12.15 -33.39 11.61
N LYS A 195 -12.94 -34.44 11.59
CA LYS A 195 -14.19 -34.52 12.36
C LYS A 195 -14.24 -35.86 13.08
N GLU A 196 -14.37 -35.81 14.39
CA GLU A 196 -14.64 -37.00 15.17
C GLU A 196 -16.12 -37.41 15.03
N HIS A 197 -16.35 -38.65 14.71
CA HIS A 197 -17.68 -39.23 14.64
C HIS A 197 -17.65 -40.64 15.21
N LYS A 198 -18.36 -40.89 16.29
CA LYS A 198 -18.46 -42.20 16.97
C LYS A 198 -17.09 -42.82 17.28
N GLY A 199 -16.16 -42.01 17.79
CA GLY A 199 -14.79 -42.44 18.15
C GLY A 199 -13.82 -42.62 16.99
N TYR A 200 -14.22 -42.34 15.76
CA TYR A 200 -13.36 -42.41 14.58
C TYR A 200 -13.09 -41.02 13.99
N MET A 201 -11.82 -40.71 13.71
CA MET A 201 -11.42 -39.46 13.03
C MET A 201 -11.76 -39.56 11.53
N LYS A 202 -12.67 -38.74 11.08
CA LYS A 202 -13.01 -38.58 9.67
C LYS A 202 -12.19 -37.44 9.05
N HIS A 203 -11.61 -37.69 7.89
CA HIS A 203 -10.87 -36.71 7.10
C HIS A 203 -11.72 -36.23 5.94
N GLY A 204 -11.77 -34.93 5.76
CA GLY A 204 -12.44 -34.31 4.62
C GLY A 204 -11.49 -33.42 3.85
N SER A 205 -11.80 -33.18 2.58
CA SER A 205 -11.08 -32.22 1.73
C SER A 205 -12.04 -31.50 0.81
N VAL A 206 -11.74 -30.24 0.49
CA VAL A 206 -12.37 -29.56 -0.63
C VAL A 206 -11.77 -30.14 -1.91
N LYS A 207 -12.60 -30.50 -2.85
CA LYS A 207 -12.17 -31.09 -4.12
C LYS A 207 -12.01 -30.05 -5.20
N GLU A 208 -12.96 -29.11 -5.26
CA GLU A 208 -12.99 -28.06 -6.27
C GLU A 208 -13.77 -26.84 -5.80
N LEU A 209 -13.48 -25.70 -6.41
CA LEU A 209 -14.33 -24.51 -6.44
C LEU A 209 -14.96 -24.39 -7.82
N VAL A 210 -16.23 -24.03 -7.86
CA VAL A 210 -16.94 -23.76 -9.10
C VAL A 210 -17.39 -22.31 -9.12
N TYR A 211 -17.10 -21.60 -10.20
CA TYR A 211 -17.58 -20.25 -10.45
C TYR A 211 -18.37 -20.17 -11.77
N GLN A 212 -19.15 -19.12 -11.92
CA GLN A 212 -19.93 -18.85 -13.15
C GLN A 212 -19.23 -17.77 -13.96
N ARG A 213 -19.09 -18.01 -15.27
CA ARG A 213 -18.61 -17.02 -16.23
C ARG A 213 -19.32 -17.23 -17.56
N ASP A 214 -19.86 -16.16 -18.11
CA ASP A 214 -20.59 -16.17 -19.40
C ASP A 214 -21.69 -17.28 -19.46
N GLY A 215 -22.41 -17.46 -18.35
CA GLY A 215 -23.45 -18.47 -18.22
C GLY A 215 -22.95 -19.92 -18.13
N LYS A 216 -21.62 -20.15 -18.08
CA LYS A 216 -21.01 -21.48 -17.95
C LYS A 216 -20.36 -21.66 -16.57
N SER A 217 -20.45 -22.90 -16.08
CA SER A 217 -19.77 -23.30 -14.84
C SER A 217 -18.35 -23.76 -15.15
N HIS A 218 -17.38 -23.18 -14.39
CA HIS A 218 -15.97 -23.52 -14.47
C HIS A 218 -15.52 -24.11 -13.13
N ALA A 219 -14.87 -25.26 -13.14
CA ALA A 219 -14.37 -25.93 -11.96
C ALA A 219 -12.85 -25.73 -11.82
N ILE A 220 -12.42 -25.36 -10.62
CA ILE A 220 -11.01 -25.24 -10.24
C ILE A 220 -10.71 -26.33 -9.20
N PRO A 221 -9.91 -27.35 -9.54
CA PRO A 221 -9.60 -28.43 -8.63
C PRO A 221 -8.58 -27.98 -7.56
N PHE A 222 -8.67 -28.55 -6.37
CA PHE A 222 -7.63 -28.46 -5.35
C PHE A 222 -6.57 -29.55 -5.56
N LYS A 223 -5.32 -29.12 -5.73
CA LYS A 223 -4.13 -29.97 -5.72
C LYS A 223 -3.34 -29.66 -4.45
N ASP A 224 -2.99 -30.65 -3.67
CA ASP A 224 -2.25 -30.47 -2.42
C ASP A 224 -2.81 -29.38 -1.49
N ARG A 225 -4.16 -29.31 -1.42
CA ARG A 225 -4.93 -28.33 -0.67
C ARG A 225 -4.83 -26.89 -1.18
N ARG A 226 -4.30 -26.66 -2.36
CA ARG A 226 -4.19 -25.35 -3.03
C ARG A 226 -5.06 -25.33 -4.28
N ALA A 227 -5.70 -24.20 -4.51
CA ALA A 227 -6.43 -23.91 -5.76
C ALA A 227 -5.93 -22.58 -6.32
N GLU A 228 -5.52 -22.58 -7.57
CA GLU A 228 -5.07 -21.39 -8.31
C GLU A 228 -6.24 -20.86 -9.12
N ILE A 229 -6.69 -19.65 -8.78
CA ILE A 229 -7.86 -19.02 -9.35
C ILE A 229 -7.39 -17.86 -10.21
N PRO A 230 -7.63 -17.84 -11.53
CA PRO A 230 -7.23 -16.73 -12.39
C PRO A 230 -7.71 -15.39 -11.84
N LEU A 231 -6.87 -14.36 -11.91
CA LEU A 231 -7.19 -13.05 -11.33
C LEU A 231 -8.45 -12.42 -11.92
N ASP A 232 -8.73 -12.68 -13.19
CA ASP A 232 -9.90 -12.19 -13.91
C ASP A 232 -11.25 -12.74 -13.40
N VAL A 233 -11.23 -13.85 -12.65
CA VAL A 233 -12.42 -14.38 -11.94
C VAL A 233 -12.93 -13.41 -10.87
N PHE A 234 -12.04 -12.60 -10.30
CA PHE A 234 -12.39 -11.62 -9.27
C PHE A 234 -12.90 -10.29 -9.85
N GLY A 235 -13.03 -10.19 -11.16
CA GLY A 235 -13.68 -9.14 -11.94
C GLY A 235 -13.34 -7.71 -11.51
N GLN A 236 -14.03 -7.23 -10.47
CA GLN A 236 -13.91 -5.86 -9.98
C GLN A 236 -13.34 -5.79 -8.55
N TRP A 237 -12.49 -4.80 -8.34
CA TRP A 237 -11.94 -4.43 -7.04
C TRP A 237 -12.45 -3.04 -6.66
N THR A 238 -12.97 -2.88 -5.46
CA THR A 238 -13.41 -1.59 -4.94
C THR A 238 -12.35 -1.04 -4.02
N TYR A 239 -11.92 0.17 -4.28
CA TYR A 239 -10.99 0.87 -3.38
C TYR A 239 -11.76 1.49 -2.21
N LEU A 240 -11.38 1.16 -0.98
CA LEU A 240 -12.04 1.65 0.24
C LEU A 240 -11.35 2.86 0.87
N GLY A 241 -10.23 3.33 0.30
CA GLY A 241 -9.34 4.31 0.92
C GLY A 241 -8.24 3.64 1.77
N GLY A 242 -7.24 4.43 2.20
CA GLY A 242 -6.15 3.96 3.05
C GLY A 242 -5.31 2.81 2.47
N GLY A 243 -5.27 2.66 1.15
CA GLY A 243 -4.54 1.59 0.49
C GLY A 243 -5.24 0.23 0.53
N VAL A 244 -6.55 0.18 0.80
CA VAL A 244 -7.31 -1.08 0.90
C VAL A 244 -8.18 -1.27 -0.34
N LEU A 245 -7.99 -2.40 -1.01
CA LEU A 245 -8.80 -2.88 -2.12
C LEU A 245 -9.55 -4.15 -1.72
N VAL A 246 -10.82 -4.24 -2.10
CA VAL A 246 -11.65 -5.41 -1.83
C VAL A 246 -12.29 -5.92 -3.11
N SER A 247 -12.39 -7.25 -3.21
CA SER A 247 -13.14 -7.91 -4.29
C SER A 247 -14.07 -8.97 -3.73
N TYR A 248 -15.26 -9.05 -4.29
CA TYR A 248 -16.25 -10.07 -3.96
C TYR A 248 -16.45 -10.99 -5.15
N THR A 249 -16.42 -12.29 -4.89
CA THR A 249 -16.68 -13.31 -5.91
C THR A 249 -17.48 -14.44 -5.31
N TRP A 250 -18.47 -14.90 -6.05
CA TRP A 250 -19.28 -16.04 -5.67
C TRP A 250 -18.62 -17.34 -6.11
N PHE A 251 -18.53 -18.31 -5.21
CA PHE A 251 -18.11 -19.67 -5.51
C PHE A 251 -19.05 -20.70 -4.88
N ARG A 252 -19.21 -21.81 -5.57
CA ARG A 252 -19.73 -23.05 -5.02
C ARG A 252 -18.55 -23.96 -4.69
N SER A 253 -18.41 -24.33 -3.42
CA SER A 253 -17.40 -25.28 -2.97
C SER A 253 -17.96 -26.69 -2.93
N HIS A 254 -17.22 -27.67 -3.44
CA HIS A 254 -17.50 -29.07 -3.31
C HIS A 254 -16.53 -29.68 -2.31
N ALA A 255 -17.05 -30.12 -1.17
CA ALA A 255 -16.28 -30.81 -0.13
C ALA A 255 -16.73 -32.26 0.00
N ALA A 256 -15.78 -33.18 0.09
CA ALA A 256 -16.04 -34.57 0.38
C ALA A 256 -15.62 -34.92 1.81
N ILE A 257 -16.57 -35.38 2.61
CA ILE A 257 -16.31 -35.95 3.95
C ILE A 257 -16.83 -37.38 3.92
N ASN A 258 -15.93 -38.35 3.81
CA ASN A 258 -16.25 -39.78 3.81
C ASN A 258 -17.47 -40.18 2.91
N PHE A 259 -17.36 -39.95 1.61
CA PHE A 259 -18.38 -40.34 0.60
C PHE A 259 -19.68 -39.51 0.56
N SER A 260 -19.94 -38.61 1.50
CA SER A 260 -21.03 -37.64 1.38
C SER A 260 -20.48 -36.34 0.83
N GLY A 261 -20.85 -35.97 -0.40
CA GLY A 261 -20.51 -34.67 -0.99
C GLY A 261 -21.37 -33.56 -0.37
N HIS A 262 -20.74 -32.54 0.16
CA HIS A 262 -21.41 -31.30 0.55
C HIS A 262 -21.14 -30.23 -0.48
N ARG A 263 -22.21 -29.59 -0.95
CA ARG A 263 -22.14 -28.39 -1.78
C ARG A 263 -22.50 -27.18 -0.93
N ALA A 264 -21.66 -26.19 -0.93
CA ALA A 264 -21.93 -24.95 -0.24
C ALA A 264 -21.65 -23.76 -1.18
N GLU A 265 -22.61 -22.86 -1.25
CA GLU A 265 -22.50 -21.62 -2.01
C GLU A 265 -22.19 -20.49 -1.03
N ALA A 266 -21.24 -19.63 -1.39
CA ALA A 266 -20.80 -18.55 -0.53
C ALA A 266 -20.17 -17.42 -1.33
N ASN A 267 -20.15 -16.23 -0.73
CA ASN A 267 -19.43 -15.07 -1.21
C ASN A 267 -18.03 -15.02 -0.59
N TYR A 268 -17.02 -14.98 -1.42
CA TYR A 268 -15.62 -14.89 -1.04
C TYR A 268 -15.17 -13.43 -1.17
N LEU A 269 -14.82 -12.83 -0.05
CA LEU A 269 -14.26 -11.49 0.03
C LEU A 269 -12.76 -11.58 0.11
N LEU A 270 -12.07 -10.97 -0.83
CA LEU A 270 -10.64 -10.71 -0.78
C LEU A 270 -10.40 -9.28 -0.29
N VAL A 271 -9.43 -9.12 0.60
CA VAL A 271 -8.97 -7.81 1.07
C VAL A 271 -7.47 -7.72 0.85
N LEU A 272 -7.06 -6.88 -0.09
CA LEU A 272 -5.67 -6.54 -0.37
C LEU A 272 -5.34 -5.23 0.33
N ASN A 273 -4.32 -5.25 1.18
CA ASN A 273 -3.81 -4.04 1.83
C ASN A 273 -2.46 -3.67 1.21
N LEU A 274 -2.45 -2.62 0.41
CA LEU A 274 -1.27 -2.14 -0.30
C LEU A 274 -0.15 -1.65 0.63
N ALA A 275 -0.47 -1.29 1.87
CA ALA A 275 0.56 -0.93 2.86
C ALA A 275 1.41 -2.14 3.28
N GLN A 276 0.90 -3.36 3.07
CA GLN A 276 1.60 -4.62 3.36
C GLN A 276 2.30 -5.21 2.11
N CYS A 277 2.14 -4.56 0.95
CA CYS A 277 2.67 -4.99 -0.35
C CYS A 277 4.14 -4.60 -0.59
#